data_9a74db7b8984596df793976c790a7c81
#
_entry.id   9a74db7b8984596df793976c790a7c81
#
_cell.length_a   1.000
_cell.length_b   1.000
_cell.length_c   1.000
_cell.angle_alpha   90.00
_cell.angle_beta   90.00
_cell.angle_gamma   90.00
#
_symmetry.space_group_name_H-M   'P 1'
#
loop_
_entity.id
_entity.type
_entity.pdbx_description
1 polymer ?
#
loop_
_entity_poly.entity_id
_entity_poly.type
_entity_poly.pdbx_seq_one_letter_code
_entity_poly.pdbx_strand_id
1 'polypeptide(L)'
;GVQTCALPISLFIYGDYLNYNGETQLAMLRENVKLINRKTILTTDSLNYDRLYNLGYYFEGGTLTDEENILTSDWGEYSPATKIAVFNHEVKLANPRFTLYSDTLKYSTDSKIATILGPSNIVNEKNHIYSERGFYNTAKDQAQLLDRSVLTNEGKKLVADSLFYDRKTGYGEAFNNVVMN
;
A
#
# COMPACT_ATOMS: atom_id res chain seq x y z
N GLY A 1 32.86 -27.53 13.19
CA GLY A 1 31.48 -27.46 12.78
C GLY A 1 31.21 -26.14 12.10
N VAL A 2 30.99 -26.15 10.77
CA VAL A 2 30.56 -24.96 10.01
C VAL A 2 29.07 -24.84 10.27
N GLN A 3 28.65 -23.86 11.08
CA GLN A 3 27.26 -23.44 11.15
C GLN A 3 26.95 -22.69 9.87
N THR A 4 26.35 -23.37 8.89
CA THR A 4 25.62 -22.70 7.82
C THR A 4 24.37 -22.07 8.40
N CYS A 5 24.42 -20.76 8.66
CA CYS A 5 23.25 -19.96 8.94
C CYS A 5 22.45 -19.88 7.63
N ALA A 6 21.62 -20.87 7.36
CA ALA A 6 20.62 -20.78 6.31
C ALA A 6 19.61 -19.75 6.79
N LEU A 7 19.67 -18.53 6.24
CA LEU A 7 18.59 -17.58 6.34
C LEU A 7 17.33 -18.30 5.84
N PRO A 8 16.24 -18.35 6.59
CA PRO A 8 15.02 -18.98 6.12
C PRO A 8 14.62 -18.29 4.82
N ILE A 9 14.55 -19.05 3.73
CA ILE A 9 14.02 -18.57 2.45
C ILE A 9 12.57 -18.20 2.74
N SER A 10 12.31 -16.89 2.87
CA SER A 10 10.98 -16.38 3.18
C SER A 10 10.22 -15.93 1.93
N LEU A 11 10.85 -16.05 0.75
CA LEU A 11 10.30 -15.64 -0.53
C LEU A 11 10.04 -16.86 -1.42
N PHE A 12 8.79 -17.02 -1.83
CA PHE A 12 8.34 -18.01 -2.81
C PHE A 12 7.59 -17.29 -3.93
N ILE A 13 7.84 -17.71 -5.18
CA ILE A 13 7.13 -17.19 -6.35
C ILE A 13 6.61 -18.38 -7.16
N TYR A 14 5.30 -18.37 -7.47
CA TYR A 14 4.60 -19.39 -8.25
C TYR A 14 3.95 -18.74 -9.46
N GLY A 15 3.71 -19.50 -10.50
CA GLY A 15 2.97 -19.13 -11.70
C GLY A 15 2.85 -20.32 -12.62
N ASP A 16 1.90 -20.29 -13.56
CA ASP A 16 1.68 -21.39 -14.51
C ASP A 16 2.74 -21.36 -15.62
N TYR A 17 3.29 -20.20 -15.92
CA TYR A 17 4.37 -20.03 -16.89
C TYR A 17 5.54 -19.25 -16.29
N LEU A 18 6.76 -19.73 -16.52
CA LEU A 18 8.00 -19.08 -16.14
C LEU A 18 8.98 -19.04 -17.31
N ASN A 19 9.47 -17.85 -17.65
CA ASN A 19 10.65 -17.65 -18.47
C ASN A 19 11.73 -16.95 -17.64
N TYR A 20 12.92 -17.53 -17.58
CA TYR A 20 14.04 -16.96 -16.83
C TYR A 20 15.24 -16.74 -17.73
N ASN A 21 15.75 -15.51 -17.73
CA ASN A 21 16.98 -15.15 -18.40
C ASN A 21 18.13 -15.07 -17.38
N GLY A 22 19.10 -15.97 -17.47
CA GLY A 22 20.21 -16.05 -16.52
C GLY A 22 21.22 -14.90 -16.65
N GLU A 23 21.34 -14.27 -17.81
CA GLU A 23 22.24 -13.14 -18.03
C GLU A 23 21.69 -11.86 -17.39
N THR A 24 20.42 -11.57 -17.63
CA THR A 24 19.74 -10.40 -17.05
C THR A 24 19.19 -10.63 -15.66
N GLN A 25 19.13 -11.88 -15.20
CA GLN A 25 18.52 -12.32 -13.94
C GLN A 25 17.03 -11.96 -13.80
N LEU A 26 16.34 -11.78 -14.92
CA LEU A 26 14.92 -11.48 -14.99
C LEU A 26 14.09 -12.75 -15.12
N ALA A 27 13.13 -12.93 -14.22
CA ALA A 27 12.11 -13.96 -14.29
C ALA A 27 10.79 -13.33 -14.74
N MET A 28 10.19 -13.83 -15.81
CA MET A 28 8.86 -13.45 -16.26
C MET A 28 7.87 -14.57 -15.94
N LEU A 29 6.90 -14.29 -15.08
CA LEU A 29 5.86 -15.24 -14.71
C LEU A 29 4.50 -14.75 -15.24
N ARG A 30 3.69 -15.69 -15.70
CA ARG A 30 2.36 -15.41 -16.25
C ARG A 30 1.37 -16.44 -15.74
N GLU A 31 0.12 -15.99 -15.64
CA GLU A 31 -1.05 -16.74 -15.22
C GLU A 31 -0.95 -17.30 -13.79
N ASN A 32 -1.92 -16.98 -12.97
CA ASN A 32 -2.02 -17.42 -11.58
C ASN A 32 -0.74 -17.15 -10.75
N VAL A 33 -0.12 -16.00 -10.97
CA VAL A 33 1.14 -15.67 -10.29
C VAL A 33 0.90 -15.29 -8.85
N LYS A 34 1.73 -15.86 -7.97
CA LYS A 34 1.69 -15.61 -6.53
C LYS A 34 3.10 -15.46 -5.99
N LEU A 35 3.40 -14.29 -5.42
CA LEU A 35 4.61 -14.01 -4.68
C LEU A 35 4.28 -13.99 -3.19
N ILE A 36 4.97 -14.80 -2.40
CA ILE A 36 4.78 -14.89 -0.94
C ILE A 36 6.07 -14.48 -0.26
N ASN A 37 5.99 -13.46 0.58
CA ASN A 37 7.06 -13.03 1.46
C ASN A 37 6.53 -12.98 2.90
N ARG A 38 6.77 -14.04 3.67
CA ARG A 38 6.22 -14.22 5.02
C ARG A 38 4.69 -14.16 4.98
N LYS A 39 4.07 -13.14 5.59
CA LYS A 39 2.62 -12.92 5.62
C LYS A 39 2.10 -12.07 4.46
N THR A 40 2.99 -11.46 3.68
CA THR A 40 2.63 -10.64 2.52
C THR A 40 2.48 -11.52 1.30
N ILE A 41 1.38 -11.37 0.58
CA ILE A 41 1.06 -12.13 -0.63
C ILE A 41 0.70 -11.15 -1.74
N LEU A 42 1.43 -11.20 -2.84
CA LEU A 42 1.08 -10.49 -4.08
C LEU A 42 0.56 -11.50 -5.10
N THR A 43 -0.62 -11.25 -5.65
CA THR A 43 -1.22 -12.04 -6.74
C THR A 43 -1.45 -11.17 -7.96
N THR A 44 -1.18 -11.72 -9.15
CA THR A 44 -1.36 -11.06 -10.44
C THR A 44 -1.33 -12.12 -11.56
N ASP A 45 -1.68 -11.76 -12.77
CA ASP A 45 -1.48 -12.62 -13.95
C ASP A 45 -0.20 -12.27 -14.73
N SER A 46 0.49 -11.19 -14.36
CA SER A 46 1.72 -10.74 -15.03
C SER A 46 2.73 -10.22 -14.00
N LEU A 47 3.74 -11.02 -13.68
CA LEU A 47 4.84 -10.59 -12.81
C LEU A 47 6.17 -10.71 -13.55
N ASN A 48 6.93 -9.64 -13.53
CA ASN A 48 8.34 -9.67 -13.84
C ASN A 48 9.11 -9.50 -12.52
N TYR A 49 9.99 -10.45 -12.21
CA TYR A 49 10.80 -10.40 -11.00
C TYR A 49 12.28 -10.26 -11.37
N ASP A 50 12.83 -9.11 -11.02
CA ASP A 50 14.24 -8.80 -11.18
C ASP A 50 15.00 -9.26 -9.94
N ARG A 51 15.82 -10.30 -10.10
CA ARG A 51 16.62 -10.85 -9.01
C ARG A 51 17.80 -9.98 -8.62
N LEU A 52 18.29 -9.15 -9.55
CA LEU A 52 19.41 -8.25 -9.28
C LEU A 52 18.99 -7.15 -8.29
N TYR A 53 17.78 -6.61 -8.47
CA TYR A 53 17.24 -5.56 -7.62
C TYR A 53 16.27 -6.05 -6.55
N ASN A 54 15.94 -7.36 -6.52
CA ASN A 54 14.93 -7.95 -5.65
C ASN A 54 13.58 -7.20 -5.74
N LEU A 55 13.13 -6.99 -6.97
CA LEU A 55 11.94 -6.21 -7.29
C LEU A 55 11.00 -6.99 -8.20
N GLY A 56 9.78 -7.19 -7.71
CA GLY A 56 8.67 -7.71 -8.53
C GLY A 56 7.79 -6.57 -9.00
N TYR A 57 7.45 -6.53 -10.29
CA TYR A 57 6.52 -5.56 -10.84
C TYR A 57 5.49 -6.22 -11.74
N TYR A 58 4.26 -5.72 -11.68
CA TYR A 58 3.11 -6.19 -12.45
C TYR A 58 2.46 -5.02 -13.19
N PHE A 59 1.72 -5.32 -14.29
CA PHE A 59 1.20 -4.31 -15.22
C PHE A 59 -0.17 -4.65 -15.81
N GLU A 60 -0.84 -5.69 -15.31
CA GLU A 60 -2.19 -6.13 -15.75
C GLU A 60 -3.09 -6.39 -14.54
N GLY A 61 -3.02 -5.49 -13.56
CA GLY A 61 -3.72 -5.66 -12.31
C GLY A 61 -2.99 -6.54 -11.31
N GLY A 62 -3.06 -6.16 -10.04
CA GLY A 62 -2.47 -6.92 -8.95
C GLY A 62 -3.14 -6.67 -7.62
N THR A 63 -3.02 -7.64 -6.73
CA THR A 63 -3.55 -7.58 -5.37
C THR A 63 -2.45 -7.96 -4.38
N LEU A 64 -2.11 -7.05 -3.48
CA LEU A 64 -1.24 -7.34 -2.35
C LEU A 64 -2.07 -7.47 -1.08
N THR A 65 -1.96 -8.61 -0.42
CA THR A 65 -2.60 -8.87 0.88
C THR A 65 -1.53 -8.87 1.96
N ASP A 66 -1.73 -8.05 2.98
CA ASP A 66 -0.86 -7.93 4.14
C ASP A 66 -1.69 -7.89 5.42
N GLU A 67 -1.84 -9.04 6.05
CA GLU A 67 -2.75 -9.26 7.17
C GLU A 67 -4.19 -8.87 6.81
N GLU A 68 -4.76 -7.85 7.45
CA GLU A 68 -6.13 -7.37 7.16
C GLU A 68 -6.19 -6.29 6.06
N ASN A 69 -5.05 -5.86 5.52
CA ASN A 69 -4.97 -4.87 4.45
C ASN A 69 -4.94 -5.55 3.09
N ILE A 70 -5.79 -5.09 2.19
CA ILE A 70 -5.86 -5.54 0.81
C ILE A 70 -5.65 -4.34 -0.10
N LEU A 71 -4.57 -4.35 -0.88
CA LEU A 71 -4.22 -3.27 -1.81
C LEU A 71 -4.34 -3.78 -3.24
N THR A 72 -5.06 -3.05 -4.07
CA THR A 72 -5.23 -3.34 -5.50
C THR A 72 -4.84 -2.14 -6.33
N SER A 73 -4.32 -2.37 -7.53
CA SER A 73 -4.05 -1.33 -8.55
C SER A 73 -3.88 -1.97 -9.93
N ASP A 74 -3.87 -1.15 -10.96
CA ASP A 74 -3.65 -1.61 -12.33
C ASP A 74 -2.21 -2.06 -12.55
N TRP A 75 -1.25 -1.33 -12.00
CA TRP A 75 0.16 -1.70 -12.02
C TRP A 75 0.88 -1.28 -10.75
N GLY A 76 1.96 -1.96 -10.43
CA GLY A 76 2.71 -1.67 -9.23
C GLY A 76 3.96 -2.52 -9.10
N GLU A 77 4.67 -2.30 -8.01
CA GLU A 77 5.90 -3.00 -7.69
C GLU A 77 5.97 -3.34 -6.20
N TYR A 78 6.67 -4.42 -5.88
CA TYR A 78 6.95 -4.82 -4.52
C TYR A 78 8.39 -5.33 -4.38
N SER A 79 9.11 -4.79 -3.41
CA SER A 79 10.44 -5.27 -3.02
C SER A 79 10.36 -6.07 -1.72
N PRO A 80 10.55 -7.40 -1.76
CA PRO A 80 10.60 -8.21 -0.54
C PRO A 80 11.74 -7.85 0.39
N ALA A 81 12.85 -7.32 -0.14
CA ALA A 81 14.01 -6.93 0.65
C ALA A 81 13.75 -5.67 1.49
N THR A 82 13.14 -4.65 0.90
CA THR A 82 12.80 -3.39 1.59
C THR A 82 11.42 -3.44 2.25
N LYS A 83 10.58 -4.42 1.87
CA LYS A 83 9.18 -4.54 2.29
C LYS A 83 8.32 -3.33 1.90
N ILE A 84 8.69 -2.69 0.81
CA ILE A 84 7.99 -1.55 0.24
C ILE A 84 7.27 -1.98 -1.04
N ALA A 85 6.00 -1.58 -1.16
CA ALA A 85 5.22 -1.67 -2.37
C ALA A 85 4.83 -0.27 -2.85
N VAL A 86 4.74 -0.09 -4.17
CA VAL A 86 4.22 1.12 -4.82
C VAL A 86 3.10 0.69 -5.75
N PHE A 87 1.97 1.34 -5.65
CA PHE A 87 0.74 1.07 -6.41
C PHE A 87 0.38 2.29 -7.23
N ASN A 88 -0.01 2.07 -8.46
CA ASN A 88 -0.31 3.13 -9.40
C ASN A 88 -1.57 2.79 -10.20
N HIS A 89 -2.36 3.81 -10.44
CA HIS A 89 -3.61 3.82 -11.19
C HIS A 89 -4.70 2.95 -10.56
N GLU A 90 -5.85 3.54 -10.30
CA GLU A 90 -7.01 2.89 -9.66
C GLU A 90 -6.64 2.19 -8.33
N VAL A 91 -5.81 2.85 -7.52
CA VAL A 91 -5.33 2.27 -6.27
C VAL A 91 -6.44 2.25 -5.22
N LYS A 92 -6.63 1.08 -4.62
CA LYS A 92 -7.54 0.89 -3.49
C LYS A 92 -6.83 0.14 -2.37
N LEU A 93 -6.79 0.73 -1.18
CA LEU A 93 -6.42 0.06 0.07
C LEU A 93 -7.71 -0.19 0.88
N ALA A 94 -8.10 -1.44 1.00
CA ALA A 94 -9.25 -1.87 1.79
C ALA A 94 -8.78 -2.47 3.12
N ASN A 95 -9.39 -2.01 4.20
CA ASN A 95 -9.20 -2.50 5.56
C ASN A 95 -10.59 -2.61 6.20
N PRO A 96 -10.85 -3.50 7.17
CA PRO A 96 -12.18 -3.61 7.79
C PRO A 96 -12.75 -2.30 8.36
N ARG A 97 -11.90 -1.32 8.63
CA ARG A 97 -12.29 -0.04 9.26
C ARG A 97 -12.43 1.12 8.29
N PHE A 98 -11.81 1.05 7.10
CA PHE A 98 -11.82 2.13 6.11
C PHE A 98 -11.46 1.59 4.72
N THR A 99 -11.72 2.41 3.70
CA THR A 99 -11.19 2.23 2.35
C THR A 99 -10.50 3.52 1.91
N LEU A 100 -9.28 3.40 1.39
CA LEU A 100 -8.53 4.50 0.80
C LEU A 100 -8.46 4.29 -0.71
N TYR A 101 -8.82 5.32 -1.46
CA TYR A 101 -8.70 5.40 -2.92
C TYR A 101 -7.67 6.44 -3.28
N SER A 102 -6.77 6.11 -4.21
CA SER A 102 -5.68 6.99 -4.64
C SER A 102 -5.31 6.72 -6.09
N ASP A 103 -4.60 7.64 -6.70
CA ASP A 103 -3.93 7.39 -7.97
C ASP A 103 -2.56 6.73 -7.77
N THR A 104 -1.83 7.15 -6.75
CA THR A 104 -0.51 6.60 -6.40
C THR A 104 -0.36 6.46 -4.89
N LEU A 105 0.00 5.27 -4.44
CA LEU A 105 0.18 4.94 -3.03
C LEU A 105 1.46 4.13 -2.83
N LYS A 106 2.25 4.49 -1.82
CA LYS A 106 3.37 3.69 -1.33
C LYS A 106 3.00 3.04 -0.01
N TYR A 107 3.24 1.74 0.14
CA TYR A 107 2.91 1.00 1.36
C TYR A 107 4.10 0.24 1.90
N SER A 108 4.35 0.36 3.20
CA SER A 108 5.34 -0.45 3.91
C SER A 108 4.65 -1.59 4.65
N THR A 109 4.93 -2.84 4.27
CA THR A 109 4.41 -4.02 4.95
C THR A 109 5.05 -4.24 6.32
N ASP A 110 6.15 -3.57 6.62
CA ASP A 110 6.84 -3.61 7.91
C ASP A 110 6.25 -2.60 8.91
N SER A 111 6.23 -1.33 8.55
CA SER A 111 5.71 -0.26 9.41
C SER A 111 4.19 -0.12 9.39
N LYS A 112 3.50 -0.77 8.43
CA LYS A 112 2.06 -0.65 8.18
C LYS A 112 1.63 0.79 7.85
N ILE A 113 2.52 1.54 7.20
CA ILE A 113 2.26 2.93 6.79
C ILE A 113 1.97 2.97 5.29
N ALA A 114 0.80 3.52 4.96
CA ALA A 114 0.45 3.96 3.62
C ALA A 114 0.83 5.42 3.45
N THR A 115 1.69 5.72 2.48
CA THR A 115 2.08 7.07 2.10
C THR A 115 1.27 7.51 0.90
N ILE A 116 0.50 8.57 1.06
CA ILE A 116 -0.35 9.19 0.05
C ILE A 116 0.53 10.12 -0.80
N LEU A 117 0.61 9.85 -2.10
CA LEU A 117 1.48 10.57 -3.04
C LEU A 117 0.69 11.38 -4.10
N GLY A 118 -0.63 11.42 -3.99
CA GLY A 118 -1.52 12.16 -4.88
C GLY A 118 -2.92 12.28 -4.30
N PRO A 119 -3.85 12.92 -5.02
CA PRO A 119 -5.23 13.08 -4.57
C PRO A 119 -5.84 11.77 -4.11
N SER A 120 -6.31 11.74 -2.87
CA SER A 120 -6.80 10.51 -2.22
C SER A 120 -8.05 10.77 -1.40
N ASN A 121 -8.89 9.75 -1.32
CA ASN A 121 -10.09 9.74 -0.52
C ASN A 121 -10.06 8.58 0.46
N ILE A 122 -10.23 8.86 1.74
CA ILE A 122 -10.36 7.86 2.80
C ILE A 122 -11.81 7.88 3.27
N VAL A 123 -12.47 6.73 3.19
CA VAL A 123 -13.90 6.61 3.47
C VAL A 123 -14.13 5.54 4.54
N ASN A 124 -14.96 5.86 5.50
CA ASN A 124 -15.57 4.90 6.40
C ASN A 124 -17.07 5.21 6.56
N GLU A 125 -17.79 4.49 7.44
CA GLU A 125 -19.25 4.64 7.58
C GLU A 125 -19.72 6.08 7.81
N LYS A 126 -18.94 6.93 8.48
CA LYS A 126 -19.33 8.27 8.93
C LYS A 126 -18.48 9.39 8.33
N ASN A 127 -17.25 9.09 7.96
CA ASN A 127 -16.27 10.08 7.55
C ASN A 127 -15.85 9.89 6.11
N HIS A 128 -15.72 10.99 5.41
CA HIS A 128 -15.05 11.10 4.14
C HIS A 128 -13.93 12.12 4.27
N ILE A 129 -12.70 11.69 4.03
CA ILE A 129 -11.51 12.53 4.15
C ILE A 129 -10.84 12.60 2.79
N TYR A 130 -10.59 13.82 2.31
CA TYR A 130 -9.77 14.09 1.14
C TYR A 130 -8.42 14.66 1.56
N SER A 131 -7.35 14.23 0.90
CA SER A 131 -6.02 14.84 1.04
C SER A 131 -5.19 14.59 -0.21
N GLU A 132 -4.23 15.48 -0.48
CA GLU A 132 -3.33 15.35 -1.63
C GLU A 132 -2.02 14.64 -1.26
N ARG A 133 -1.61 14.72 0.00
CA ARG A 133 -0.45 14.00 0.55
C ARG A 133 -0.66 13.65 2.02
N GLY A 134 0.07 12.67 2.48
CA GLY A 134 0.03 12.31 3.88
C GLY A 134 0.42 10.87 4.15
N PHE A 135 0.13 10.45 5.37
CA PHE A 135 0.44 9.12 5.88
C PHE A 135 -0.77 8.56 6.60
N TYR A 136 -1.04 7.28 6.37
CA TYR A 136 -1.99 6.52 7.16
C TYR A 136 -1.31 5.31 7.78
N ASN A 137 -1.28 5.24 9.11
CA ASN A 137 -0.79 4.06 9.82
C ASN A 137 -1.95 3.10 10.05
N THR A 138 -2.00 2.00 9.29
CA THR A 138 -3.09 1.03 9.34
C THR A 138 -3.14 0.23 10.64
N ALA A 139 -2.00 0.02 11.31
CA ALA A 139 -1.92 -0.68 12.59
C ALA A 139 -2.38 0.19 13.78
N LYS A 140 -2.00 1.47 13.77
CA LYS A 140 -2.39 2.42 14.81
C LYS A 140 -3.73 3.07 14.55
N ASP A 141 -4.22 3.03 13.32
CA ASP A 141 -5.45 3.69 12.86
C ASP A 141 -5.37 5.22 12.99
N GLN A 142 -4.24 5.77 12.55
CA GLN A 142 -3.91 7.19 12.63
C GLN A 142 -3.58 7.74 11.25
N ALA A 143 -4.10 8.92 10.95
CA ALA A 143 -3.81 9.68 9.74
C ALA A 143 -3.09 10.99 10.07
N GLN A 144 -2.06 11.30 9.28
CA GLN A 144 -1.44 12.62 9.22
C GLN A 144 -1.53 13.10 7.77
N LEU A 145 -2.42 14.03 7.51
CA LEU A 145 -2.75 14.51 6.18
C LEU A 145 -2.15 15.89 5.97
N LEU A 146 -1.63 16.11 4.79
CA LEU A 146 -0.91 17.30 4.38
C LEU A 146 -1.50 17.81 3.06
N ASP A 147 -1.30 19.09 2.79
CA ASP A 147 -1.71 19.74 1.57
C ASP A 147 -3.22 19.58 1.28
N ARG A 148 -3.98 20.56 1.76
CA ARG A 148 -5.42 20.67 1.55
C ARG A 148 -6.20 19.44 2.04
N SER A 149 -6.32 19.33 3.34
CA SER A 149 -7.12 18.27 3.97
C SER A 149 -8.56 18.71 4.17
N VAL A 150 -9.50 17.84 3.80
CA VAL A 150 -10.94 18.07 3.97
C VAL A 150 -11.55 16.87 4.67
N LEU A 151 -12.11 17.08 5.86
CA LEU A 151 -12.89 16.07 6.58
C LEU A 151 -14.37 16.42 6.48
N THR A 152 -15.18 15.50 6.04
CA THR A 152 -16.64 15.60 6.04
C THR A 152 -17.23 14.50 6.93
N ASN A 153 -18.11 14.89 7.87
CA ASN A 153 -18.82 14.01 8.78
C ASN A 153 -20.25 14.48 8.96
N GLU A 154 -21.23 13.66 8.60
CA GLU A 154 -22.67 13.95 8.78
C GLU A 154 -23.09 15.38 8.35
N GLY A 155 -22.56 15.84 7.21
CA GLY A 155 -22.85 17.17 6.67
C GLY A 155 -21.99 18.31 7.24
N LYS A 156 -21.22 18.07 8.28
CA LYS A 156 -20.22 19.03 8.80
C LYS A 156 -18.93 18.89 8.01
N LYS A 157 -18.27 20.02 7.78
CA LYS A 157 -17.03 20.07 6.99
C LYS A 157 -15.94 20.80 7.75
N LEU A 158 -14.76 20.19 7.81
CA LEU A 158 -13.53 20.79 8.31
C LEU A 158 -12.51 20.83 7.16
N VAL A 159 -11.95 21.99 6.92
CA VAL A 159 -10.88 22.23 5.94
C VAL A 159 -9.66 22.76 6.66
N ALA A 160 -8.49 22.25 6.33
CA ALA A 160 -7.21 22.75 6.87
C ALA A 160 -6.06 22.43 5.91
N ASP A 161 -4.92 23.09 6.08
CA ASP A 161 -3.71 22.75 5.32
C ASP A 161 -3.17 21.38 5.78
N SER A 162 -3.26 21.07 7.08
CA SER A 162 -2.92 19.75 7.58
C SER A 162 -3.89 19.29 8.67
N LEU A 163 -4.07 17.98 8.75
CA LEU A 163 -4.97 17.32 9.68
C LEU A 163 -4.29 16.09 10.30
N PHE A 164 -4.26 16.02 11.61
CA PHE A 164 -4.00 14.78 12.33
C PHE A 164 -5.31 14.20 12.84
N TYR A 165 -5.48 12.89 12.71
CA TYR A 165 -6.65 12.19 13.19
C TYR A 165 -6.28 10.82 13.76
N ASP A 166 -6.67 10.58 15.00
CA ASP A 166 -6.58 9.28 15.66
C ASP A 166 -8.00 8.70 15.79
N ARG A 167 -8.27 7.68 14.98
CA ARG A 167 -9.61 7.09 14.92
C ARG A 167 -9.97 6.32 16.18
N LYS A 168 -8.99 5.72 16.87
CA LYS A 168 -9.25 4.94 18.09
C LYS A 168 -9.75 5.81 19.23
N THR A 169 -9.20 7.01 19.35
CA THR A 169 -9.56 7.97 20.41
C THR A 169 -10.62 8.97 19.96
N GLY A 170 -10.82 9.10 18.63
CA GLY A 170 -11.64 10.17 18.04
C GLY A 170 -11.00 11.55 18.12
N TYR A 171 -9.72 11.62 18.52
CA TYR A 171 -8.98 12.86 18.62
C TYR A 171 -8.54 13.35 17.25
N GLY A 172 -8.68 14.65 17.00
CA GLY A 172 -8.22 15.29 15.76
C GLY A 172 -7.68 16.69 16.04
N GLU A 173 -6.67 17.06 15.27
CA GLU A 173 -6.09 18.40 15.23
C GLU A 173 -6.01 18.90 13.80
N ALA A 174 -6.33 20.14 13.58
CA ALA A 174 -6.23 20.81 12.29
C ALA A 174 -5.33 22.05 12.40
N PHE A 175 -4.47 22.25 11.43
CA PHE A 175 -3.47 23.30 11.43
C PHE A 175 -3.51 24.10 10.15
N ASN A 176 -3.40 25.42 10.30
CA ASN A 176 -3.33 26.44 9.26
C ASN A 176 -4.57 26.48 8.36
N ASN A 177 -5.04 27.69 8.11
CA ASN A 177 -6.22 27.97 7.29
C ASN A 177 -7.46 27.13 7.64
N VAL A 178 -7.67 26.93 8.95
CA VAL A 178 -8.75 26.07 9.45
C VAL A 178 -10.09 26.73 9.29
N VAL A 179 -11.02 26.06 8.61
CA VAL A 179 -12.41 26.47 8.44
C VAL A 179 -13.32 25.28 8.82
N MET A 180 -14.29 25.53 9.68
CA MET A 180 -15.29 24.54 10.09
C MET A 180 -16.70 25.14 9.94
N ASN A 181 -17.61 24.36 9.35
CA ASN A 181 -19.03 24.71 9.16
C ASN A 181 -19.93 23.49 9.35
#